data_1f00af7972989273616d53b495b08ba2
#
_entry.id   1f00af7972989273616d53b495b08ba2
#
_cell.length_a   1.000
_cell.length_b   1.000
_cell.length_c   1.000
_cell.angle_alpha   90.00
_cell.angle_beta   90.00
_cell.angle_gamma   90.00
#
_symmetry.space_group_name_H-M   'P 1'
#
loop_
_entity.id
_entity.type
_entity.pdbx_description
1 polymer ?
#
loop_
_entity_poly.entity_id
_entity_poly.type
_entity_poly.pdbx_seq_one_letter_code
_entity_poly.pdbx_strand_id
1 'polypeptide(L)'
;NEGWHLGRGHFDLDDEGFGTAVYSARLAQRSYSLIAFANPLADEDRTDRVIASAWDAAFVLFDGIPSAADIDRLRSQVPLQEAGRFEPTDLVISRANRSLRLFEYVCDCLSRGEQPEADRLNDVGYLMRTTAVYGNGKFGVSDRSRIASRQETKNSFQAEMLAVFLIRQFTFDQLEHMASRRAPGR
;
A
#
# COMPACT_ATOMS: atom_id res chain seq x y z
N ASN A 1 18.38 -3.97 -7.14
CA ASN A 1 17.86 -2.60 -6.97
C ASN A 1 18.90 -1.54 -7.36
N GLU A 2 19.63 -1.79 -8.43
CA GLU A 2 20.67 -0.87 -8.89
C GLU A 2 20.03 0.44 -9.36
N GLY A 3 20.35 1.53 -8.66
CA GLY A 3 19.98 2.89 -9.04
C GLY A 3 18.63 3.43 -8.57
N TRP A 4 17.81 2.67 -7.87
CA TRP A 4 16.58 3.19 -7.29
C TRP A 4 16.84 3.94 -5.98
N HIS A 5 16.38 5.18 -5.91
CA HIS A 5 16.35 5.98 -4.69
C HIS A 5 14.92 6.00 -4.14
N LEU A 6 14.77 5.45 -2.96
CA LEU A 6 13.48 5.36 -2.30
C LEU A 6 13.42 6.36 -1.16
N GLY A 7 12.26 6.97 -0.95
CA GLY A 7 12.06 7.94 0.11
C GLY A 7 10.62 7.97 0.59
N ARG A 8 10.42 8.37 1.86
CA ARG A 8 9.14 8.70 2.42
C ARG A 8 8.98 10.22 2.37
N GLY A 9 8.00 10.69 1.58
CA GLY A 9 7.73 12.11 1.42
C GLY A 9 6.74 12.61 2.48
N HIS A 10 5.50 12.19 2.39
CA HIS A 10 4.42 12.57 3.30
C HIS A 10 3.99 11.34 4.10
N PHE A 11 3.71 11.54 5.39
CA PHE A 11 3.22 10.47 6.25
C PHE A 11 2.39 11.11 7.36
N ASP A 12 1.08 11.12 7.13
CA ASP A 12 0.09 11.73 8.03
C ASP A 12 -0.96 10.68 8.37
N LEU A 13 -0.70 9.93 9.43
CA LEU A 13 -1.59 8.94 9.99
C LEU A 13 -1.93 9.31 11.43
N ASP A 14 -3.19 9.07 11.80
CA ASP A 14 -3.62 9.18 13.19
C ASP A 14 -3.07 8.03 14.07
N ASP A 15 -3.39 8.04 15.34
CA ASP A 15 -2.88 7.06 16.32
C ASP A 15 -3.40 5.62 16.02
N GLU A 16 -4.46 5.49 15.23
CA GLU A 16 -5.03 4.21 14.79
C GLU A 16 -4.47 3.76 13.43
N GLY A 17 -3.59 4.55 12.84
CA GLY A 17 -2.93 4.25 11.58
C GLY A 17 -3.75 4.59 10.34
N PHE A 18 -4.78 5.45 10.47
CA PHE A 18 -5.58 5.93 9.35
C PHE A 18 -5.07 7.27 8.84
N GLY A 19 -5.17 7.49 7.54
CA GLY A 19 -4.71 8.73 6.92
C GLY A 19 -4.10 8.52 5.55
N THR A 20 -3.10 9.33 5.22
CA THR A 20 -2.45 9.34 3.91
C THR A 20 -0.95 9.32 4.03
N ALA A 21 -0.30 8.52 3.18
CA ALA A 21 1.15 8.52 3.06
C ALA A 21 1.56 8.56 1.58
N VAL A 22 2.72 9.17 1.31
CA VAL A 22 3.32 9.22 -0.02
C VAL A 22 4.76 8.75 0.06
N TYR A 23 5.08 7.73 -0.72
CA TYR A 23 6.44 7.21 -0.89
C TYR A 23 6.92 7.51 -2.29
N SER A 24 8.17 7.87 -2.43
CA SER A 24 8.77 8.14 -3.72
C SER A 24 9.79 7.06 -4.11
N ALA A 25 9.83 6.76 -5.39
CA ALA A 25 10.85 5.91 -5.99
C ALA A 25 11.40 6.65 -7.22
N ARG A 26 12.69 6.92 -7.24
CA ARG A 26 13.35 7.63 -8.33
C ARG A 26 14.40 6.74 -8.96
N LEU A 27 14.37 6.65 -10.28
CA LEU A 27 15.38 5.99 -11.08
C LEU A 27 15.79 6.92 -12.24
N ALA A 28 17.06 7.25 -12.29
CA ALA A 28 17.61 8.22 -13.26
C ALA A 28 16.83 9.55 -13.20
N GLN A 29 16.19 9.96 -14.28
CA GLN A 29 15.43 11.21 -14.35
C GLN A 29 13.93 11.06 -14.11
N ARG A 30 13.46 9.85 -13.80
CA ARG A 30 12.05 9.57 -13.55
C ARG A 30 11.76 9.35 -12.08
N SER A 31 10.61 9.84 -11.68
CA SER A 31 10.08 9.63 -10.33
C SER A 31 8.74 8.92 -10.42
N TYR A 32 8.49 8.05 -9.48
CA TYR A 32 7.22 7.40 -9.24
C TYR A 32 6.85 7.63 -7.78
N SER A 33 5.57 7.71 -7.49
CA SER A 33 5.10 7.83 -6.11
C SER A 33 4.05 6.76 -5.82
N LEU A 34 4.15 6.11 -4.68
CA LEU A 34 3.03 5.38 -4.12
C LEU A 34 2.26 6.32 -3.21
N ILE A 35 0.98 6.49 -3.49
CA ILE A 35 0.05 7.17 -2.61
C ILE A 35 -0.75 6.09 -1.90
N ALA A 36 -0.73 6.10 -0.58
CA ALA A 36 -1.45 5.16 0.27
C ALA A 36 -2.54 5.89 1.04
N PHE A 37 -3.75 5.35 1.00
CA PHE A 37 -4.90 5.79 1.78
C PHE A 37 -5.29 4.66 2.72
N ALA A 38 -5.25 4.92 4.02
CA ALA A 38 -5.77 4.01 5.05
C ALA A 38 -7.04 4.64 5.63
N ASN A 39 -8.12 3.88 5.63
CA ASN A 39 -9.43 4.37 6.03
C ASN A 39 -10.01 3.47 7.14
N PRO A 40 -10.75 4.03 8.10
CA PRO A 40 -11.47 3.21 9.06
C PRO A 40 -12.50 2.36 8.31
N LEU A 41 -12.60 1.11 8.71
CA LEU A 41 -13.57 0.16 8.22
C LEU A 41 -14.13 -0.59 9.42
N ALA A 42 -15.45 -0.69 9.52
CA ALA A 42 -16.09 -1.44 10.57
C ALA A 42 -15.67 -2.92 10.54
N ASP A 43 -15.56 -3.57 11.68
CA ASP A 43 -15.05 -4.95 11.78
C ASP A 43 -15.91 -5.95 10.99
N GLU A 44 -17.22 -5.72 10.95
CA GLU A 44 -18.16 -6.51 10.15
C GLU A 44 -17.96 -6.39 8.64
N ASP A 45 -17.40 -5.28 8.18
CA ASP A 45 -17.10 -5.04 6.75
C ASP A 45 -15.72 -5.58 6.34
N ARG A 46 -14.86 -5.88 7.31
CA ARG A 46 -13.57 -6.50 7.04
C ARG A 46 -13.76 -7.96 6.71
N THR A 47 -13.06 -8.43 5.72
CA THR A 47 -13.15 -9.84 5.31
C THR A 47 -11.80 -10.33 4.83
N ASP A 48 -11.48 -11.58 5.18
CA ASP A 48 -10.34 -12.32 4.63
C ASP A 48 -10.66 -12.91 3.24
N ARG A 49 -11.81 -12.60 2.65
CA ARG A 49 -12.17 -13.07 1.31
C ARG A 49 -11.49 -12.22 0.23
N VAL A 50 -11.22 -12.84 -0.90
CA VAL A 50 -10.61 -12.18 -2.07
C VAL A 50 -11.50 -11.09 -2.66
N ILE A 51 -12.82 -11.22 -2.49
CA ILE A 51 -13.81 -10.23 -2.95
C ILE A 51 -14.38 -9.55 -1.72
N ALA A 52 -14.07 -8.26 -1.57
CA ALA A 52 -14.62 -7.40 -0.54
C ALA A 52 -15.46 -6.29 -1.18
N SER A 53 -16.49 -5.85 -0.48
CA SER A 53 -17.32 -4.70 -0.87
C SER A 53 -16.71 -3.38 -0.42
N ALA A 54 -15.91 -3.40 0.64
CA ALA A 54 -15.22 -2.26 1.22
C ALA A 54 -13.73 -2.59 1.45
N TRP A 55 -12.91 -1.54 1.55
CA TRP A 55 -11.47 -1.66 1.64
C TRP A 55 -10.93 -0.68 2.68
N ASP A 56 -10.14 -1.17 3.61
CA ASP A 56 -9.49 -0.32 4.63
C ASP A 56 -8.18 0.30 4.15
N ALA A 57 -7.66 -0.15 3.01
CA ALA A 57 -6.51 0.47 2.37
C ALA A 57 -6.66 0.52 0.85
N ALA A 58 -6.20 1.61 0.27
CA ALA A 58 -6.12 1.79 -1.18
C ALA A 58 -4.77 2.42 -1.54
N PHE A 59 -4.20 1.97 -2.64
CA PHE A 59 -2.87 2.37 -3.08
C PHE A 59 -2.86 2.71 -4.56
N VAL A 60 -2.13 3.75 -4.92
CA VAL A 60 -1.90 4.13 -6.31
C VAL A 60 -0.41 4.29 -6.56
N LEU A 61 0.12 3.57 -7.55
CA LEU A 61 1.41 3.91 -8.12
C LEU A 61 1.19 5.01 -9.16
N PHE A 62 1.68 6.20 -8.86
CA PHE A 62 1.53 7.41 -9.62
C PHE A 62 2.80 7.71 -10.42
N ASP A 63 2.64 8.21 -11.65
CA ASP A 63 3.75 8.64 -12.50
C ASP A 63 4.19 10.07 -12.15
N GLY A 64 5.28 10.19 -11.44
CA GLY A 64 5.81 11.46 -11.00
C GLY A 64 5.58 11.74 -9.52
N ILE A 65 5.57 13.02 -9.19
CA ILE A 65 5.31 13.54 -7.83
C ILE A 65 3.89 14.10 -7.82
N PRO A 66 2.98 13.56 -7.01
CA PRO A 66 1.60 14.03 -6.98
C PRO A 66 1.51 15.44 -6.37
N SER A 67 0.66 16.27 -6.94
CA SER A 67 0.22 17.51 -6.30
C SER A 67 -0.85 17.24 -5.24
N ALA A 68 -1.18 18.24 -4.43
CA ALA A 68 -2.29 18.15 -3.49
C ALA A 68 -3.62 17.83 -4.20
N ALA A 69 -3.85 18.43 -5.37
CA ALA A 69 -5.04 18.17 -6.17
C ALA A 69 -5.11 16.73 -6.69
N ASP A 70 -3.96 16.13 -7.06
CA ASP A 70 -3.90 14.71 -7.43
C ASP A 70 -4.26 13.81 -6.25
N ILE A 71 -3.73 14.11 -5.07
CA ILE A 71 -4.03 13.34 -3.85
C ILE A 71 -5.52 13.43 -3.50
N ASP A 72 -6.13 14.61 -3.57
CA ASP A 72 -7.54 14.80 -3.29
C ASP A 72 -8.44 14.09 -4.31
N ARG A 73 -8.10 14.17 -5.59
CA ARG A 73 -8.77 13.41 -6.65
C ARG A 73 -8.72 11.91 -6.37
N LEU A 74 -7.52 11.40 -6.12
CA LEU A 74 -7.31 9.96 -5.88
C LEU A 74 -8.02 9.49 -4.61
N ARG A 75 -8.01 10.28 -3.54
CA ARG A 75 -8.73 9.96 -2.31
C ARG A 75 -10.23 9.77 -2.54
N SER A 76 -10.82 10.54 -3.45
CA SER A 76 -12.25 10.42 -3.79
C SER A 76 -12.56 9.26 -4.74
N GLN A 77 -11.61 8.82 -5.56
CA GLN A 77 -11.85 7.87 -6.66
C GLN A 77 -11.38 6.43 -6.35
N VAL A 78 -10.24 6.27 -5.69
CA VAL A 78 -9.59 4.97 -5.54
C VAL A 78 -10.39 3.98 -4.67
N PRO A 79 -11.13 4.39 -3.64
CA PRO A 79 -11.99 3.47 -2.89
C PRO A 79 -13.15 2.91 -3.74
N LEU A 80 -13.50 3.55 -4.85
CA LEU A 80 -14.59 3.10 -5.71
C LEU A 80 -14.12 1.96 -6.62
N GLN A 81 -14.93 0.91 -6.72
CA GLN A 81 -14.60 -0.28 -7.52
C GLN A 81 -14.75 -0.11 -9.03
N GLU A 82 -15.30 1.01 -9.49
CA GLU A 82 -15.61 1.20 -10.89
C GLU A 82 -14.36 1.30 -11.76
N ALA A 83 -14.23 0.38 -12.71
CA ALA A 83 -13.23 0.45 -13.74
C ALA A 83 -13.47 1.68 -14.64
N GLY A 84 -12.38 2.36 -15.06
CA GLY A 84 -12.43 3.35 -16.12
C GLY A 84 -12.24 4.81 -15.69
N ARG A 85 -11.96 5.09 -14.42
CA ARG A 85 -11.69 6.45 -13.91
C ARG A 85 -10.23 6.71 -13.61
N PHE A 86 -9.33 6.17 -14.42
CA PHE A 86 -7.89 6.36 -14.22
C PHE A 86 -7.38 7.47 -15.14
N GLU A 87 -6.63 8.37 -14.56
CA GLU A 87 -5.86 9.33 -15.31
C GLU A 87 -4.59 8.67 -15.87
N PRO A 88 -4.00 9.27 -16.91
CA PRO A 88 -2.75 8.76 -17.49
C PRO A 88 -1.60 8.58 -16.50
N THR A 89 -1.62 9.28 -15.39
CA THR A 89 -0.63 9.21 -14.31
C THR A 89 -0.86 8.07 -13.34
N ASP A 90 -2.04 7.46 -13.31
CA ASP A 90 -2.40 6.42 -12.36
C ASP A 90 -2.01 5.06 -12.94
N LEU A 91 -0.82 4.56 -12.63
CA LEU A 91 -0.24 3.39 -13.30
C LEU A 91 -0.74 2.07 -12.77
N VAL A 92 -0.79 1.94 -11.46
CA VAL A 92 -1.22 0.71 -10.77
C VAL A 92 -2.11 1.10 -9.62
N ILE A 93 -3.25 0.42 -9.48
CA ILE A 93 -4.13 0.57 -8.33
C ILE A 93 -4.21 -0.75 -7.59
N SER A 94 -4.09 -0.66 -6.27
CA SER A 94 -4.31 -1.78 -5.38
C SER A 94 -5.28 -1.39 -4.27
N ARG A 95 -6.12 -2.32 -3.88
CA ARG A 95 -7.01 -2.20 -2.74
C ARG A 95 -6.85 -3.44 -1.88
N ALA A 96 -6.79 -3.26 -0.58
CA ALA A 96 -6.56 -4.38 0.33
C ALA A 96 -7.28 -4.16 1.66
N ASN A 97 -7.65 -5.26 2.29
CA ASN A 97 -8.11 -5.27 3.67
C ASN A 97 -7.07 -5.93 4.56
N ARG A 98 -6.91 -5.39 5.76
CA ARG A 98 -6.07 -5.98 6.79
C ARG A 98 -6.58 -7.36 7.16
N SER A 99 -5.69 -8.30 7.34
CA SER A 99 -6.04 -9.59 7.91
C SER A 99 -6.32 -9.43 9.40
N LEU A 100 -7.57 -9.61 9.81
CA LEU A 100 -8.00 -9.47 11.21
C LEU A 100 -7.18 -10.36 12.16
N ARG A 101 -6.79 -11.56 11.70
CA ARG A 101 -6.05 -12.53 12.53
C ARG A 101 -4.60 -12.17 12.77
N LEU A 102 -3.99 -11.43 11.84
CA LEU A 102 -2.56 -11.14 11.90
C LEU A 102 -2.24 -9.71 12.30
N PHE A 103 -3.09 -8.75 11.94
CA PHE A 103 -2.80 -7.34 12.14
C PHE A 103 -2.54 -7.02 13.63
N GLU A 104 -3.46 -7.41 14.50
CA GLU A 104 -3.31 -7.20 15.95
C GLU A 104 -2.12 -7.98 16.51
N TYR A 105 -1.94 -9.24 16.10
CA TYR A 105 -0.78 -10.03 16.50
C TYR A 105 0.55 -9.36 16.14
N VAL A 106 0.66 -8.83 14.93
CA VAL A 106 1.88 -8.14 14.49
C VAL A 106 2.09 -6.86 15.28
N CYS A 107 1.03 -6.05 15.46
CA CYS A 107 1.10 -4.86 16.30
C CYS A 107 1.55 -5.19 17.73
N ASP A 108 1.01 -6.24 18.31
CA ASP A 108 1.34 -6.65 19.68
C ASP A 108 2.80 -7.14 19.79
N CYS A 109 3.29 -7.91 18.81
CA CYS A 109 4.70 -8.30 18.78
C CYS A 109 5.60 -7.07 18.72
N LEU A 110 5.34 -6.16 17.78
CA LEU A 110 6.16 -4.95 17.62
C LEU A 110 6.12 -4.06 18.86
N SER A 111 4.96 -3.92 19.52
CA SER A 111 4.83 -3.13 20.76
C SER A 111 5.66 -3.69 21.92
N ARG A 112 5.91 -5.02 21.92
CA ARG A 112 6.80 -5.67 22.87
C ARG A 112 8.27 -5.72 22.42
N GLY A 113 8.57 -5.22 21.21
CA GLY A 113 9.90 -5.33 20.60
C GLY A 113 10.25 -6.75 20.14
N GLU A 114 9.24 -7.57 19.86
CA GLU A 114 9.37 -8.94 19.39
C GLU A 114 9.19 -9.00 17.88
N GLN A 115 9.87 -9.95 17.24
CA GLN A 115 9.63 -10.25 15.83
C GLN A 115 8.43 -11.21 15.70
N PRO A 116 7.46 -10.91 14.81
CA PRO A 116 6.40 -11.85 14.52
C PRO A 116 6.95 -13.17 13.96
N GLU A 117 6.33 -14.28 14.33
CA GLU A 117 6.71 -15.62 13.84
C GLU A 117 6.41 -15.75 12.34
N ALA A 118 7.42 -16.15 11.56
CA ALA A 118 7.32 -16.27 10.11
C ALA A 118 6.21 -17.24 9.67
N ASP A 119 6.04 -18.37 10.39
CA ASP A 119 5.03 -19.36 10.06
C ASP A 119 3.62 -18.81 10.21
N ARG A 120 3.36 -18.01 11.23
CA ARG A 120 2.06 -17.33 11.41
C ARG A 120 1.80 -16.28 10.32
N LEU A 121 2.84 -15.62 9.83
CA LEU A 121 2.74 -14.69 8.71
C LEU A 121 2.46 -15.43 7.40
N ASN A 122 2.99 -16.63 7.23
CA ASN A 122 2.82 -17.45 6.02
C ASN A 122 1.41 -18.07 5.91
N ASP A 123 0.69 -18.21 7.02
CA ASP A 123 -0.67 -18.77 7.03
C ASP A 123 -1.69 -17.92 6.26
N VAL A 124 -1.34 -16.67 5.90
CA VAL A 124 -2.16 -15.80 5.08
C VAL A 124 -1.67 -15.84 3.64
N GLY A 125 -2.16 -16.76 2.86
CA GLY A 125 -1.68 -17.18 1.55
C GLY A 125 -1.64 -16.17 0.40
N TYR A 126 -1.44 -14.87 0.65
CA TYR A 126 -1.34 -13.82 -0.39
C TYR A 126 -0.07 -12.98 -0.31
N LEU A 127 1.01 -13.59 0.12
CA LEU A 127 2.33 -12.97 0.32
C LEU A 127 2.93 -12.29 -0.93
N MET A 128 2.42 -12.58 -2.10
CA MET A 128 3.00 -12.09 -3.35
C MET A 128 2.61 -10.67 -3.71
N ARG A 129 1.48 -10.15 -3.21
CA ARG A 129 0.92 -8.86 -3.65
C ARG A 129 0.98 -7.77 -2.61
N THR A 130 0.78 -8.14 -1.36
CA THR A 130 0.83 -7.26 -0.20
C THR A 130 1.59 -7.96 0.90
N THR A 131 1.79 -7.32 2.03
CA THR A 131 2.34 -8.01 3.18
C THR A 131 1.31 -8.99 3.76
N ALA A 132 1.75 -9.92 4.60
CA ALA A 132 0.86 -10.84 5.30
C ALA A 132 -0.25 -10.12 6.12
N VAL A 133 -0.04 -8.87 6.44
CA VAL A 133 -1.00 -8.05 7.20
C VAL A 133 -2.21 -7.65 6.36
N TYR A 134 -2.00 -7.39 5.06
CA TYR A 134 -3.07 -7.14 4.11
C TYR A 134 -3.36 -8.43 3.34
N GLY A 135 -4.17 -9.29 3.93
CA GLY A 135 -4.46 -10.64 3.40
C GLY A 135 -5.31 -10.65 2.14
N ASN A 136 -6.12 -9.62 1.92
CA ASN A 136 -6.99 -9.48 0.76
C ASN A 136 -6.59 -8.30 -0.09
N GLY A 137 -6.58 -8.48 -1.41
CA GLY A 137 -6.29 -7.36 -2.28
C GLY A 137 -6.66 -7.61 -3.74
N LYS A 138 -7.01 -6.52 -4.41
CA LYS A 138 -7.12 -6.44 -5.87
C LYS A 138 -5.99 -5.59 -6.39
N PHE A 139 -5.37 -6.07 -7.46
CA PHE A 139 -4.31 -5.38 -8.17
C PHE A 139 -4.76 -5.12 -9.61
N GLY A 140 -4.61 -3.90 -10.08
CA GLY A 140 -4.95 -3.53 -11.43
C GLY A 140 -3.94 -2.59 -12.05
N VAL A 141 -3.55 -2.88 -13.28
CA VAL A 141 -2.74 -1.99 -14.11
C VAL A 141 -3.68 -1.16 -14.98
N SER A 142 -3.55 0.16 -14.95
CA SER A 142 -4.45 1.06 -15.67
C SER A 142 -4.25 0.98 -17.18
N ASP A 143 -3.00 1.01 -17.64
CA ASP A 143 -2.65 0.94 -19.06
C ASP A 143 -1.33 0.17 -19.24
N ARG A 144 -1.43 -1.05 -19.74
CA ARG A 144 -0.28 -1.94 -19.96
C ARG A 144 0.65 -1.42 -21.05
N SER A 145 0.10 -0.80 -22.10
CA SER A 145 0.91 -0.31 -23.22
C SER A 145 1.78 0.86 -22.80
N ARG A 146 1.24 1.75 -21.97
CA ARG A 146 1.96 2.88 -21.41
C ARG A 146 3.09 2.43 -20.49
N ILE A 147 2.83 1.47 -19.62
CA ILE A 147 3.86 0.93 -18.71
C ILE A 147 4.94 0.21 -19.51
N ALA A 148 4.57 -0.57 -20.51
CA ALA A 148 5.51 -1.30 -21.36
C ALA A 148 6.43 -0.38 -22.19
N SER A 149 5.98 0.84 -22.49
CA SER A 149 6.80 1.83 -23.18
C SER A 149 7.91 2.46 -22.33
N ARG A 150 7.95 2.16 -21.03
CA ARG A 150 8.92 2.72 -20.08
C ARG A 150 10.10 1.78 -19.89
N GLN A 151 11.30 2.30 -20.10
CA GLN A 151 12.51 1.50 -19.95
C GLN A 151 12.73 1.01 -18.50
N GLU A 152 12.27 1.76 -17.51
CA GLU A 152 12.49 1.50 -16.09
C GLU A 152 11.62 0.35 -15.58
N THR A 153 10.42 0.23 -16.10
CA THR A 153 9.49 -0.83 -15.70
C THR A 153 9.45 -1.99 -16.69
N LYS A 154 9.88 -1.76 -17.94
CA LYS A 154 9.95 -2.73 -19.04
C LYS A 154 8.65 -3.50 -19.33
N ASN A 155 7.85 -3.75 -18.33
CA ASN A 155 6.55 -4.43 -18.44
C ASN A 155 5.66 -4.15 -17.21
N SER A 156 4.39 -4.51 -17.32
CA SER A 156 3.40 -4.30 -16.24
C SER A 156 3.77 -5.01 -14.94
N PHE A 157 4.43 -6.16 -15.02
CA PHE A 157 4.86 -6.90 -13.83
C PHE A 157 5.86 -6.13 -12.99
N GLN A 158 6.82 -5.44 -13.61
CA GLN A 158 7.79 -4.64 -12.87
C GLN A 158 7.15 -3.43 -12.19
N ALA A 159 6.16 -2.78 -12.82
CA ALA A 159 5.39 -1.72 -12.20
C ALA A 159 4.58 -2.25 -11.00
N GLU A 160 3.96 -3.42 -11.14
CA GLU A 160 3.28 -4.09 -10.03
C GLU A 160 4.25 -4.42 -8.89
N MET A 161 5.45 -4.92 -9.20
CA MET A 161 6.46 -5.23 -8.18
C MET A 161 6.97 -3.98 -7.46
N LEU A 162 7.13 -2.86 -8.17
CA LEU A 162 7.46 -1.58 -7.54
C LEU A 162 6.35 -1.15 -6.58
N ALA A 163 5.09 -1.23 -7.02
CA ALA A 163 3.94 -0.92 -6.16
C ALA A 163 3.92 -1.82 -4.93
N VAL A 164 4.10 -3.15 -5.08
CA VAL A 164 4.15 -4.12 -3.96
C VAL A 164 5.26 -3.77 -2.98
N PHE A 165 6.44 -3.42 -3.47
CA PHE A 165 7.56 -3.05 -2.62
C PHE A 165 7.24 -1.81 -1.76
N LEU A 166 6.67 -0.77 -2.37
CA LEU A 166 6.31 0.46 -1.67
C LEU A 166 5.11 0.27 -0.72
N ILE A 167 4.14 -0.57 -1.11
CA ILE A 167 3.03 -0.98 -0.22
C ILE A 167 3.58 -1.69 1.01
N ARG A 168 4.55 -2.58 0.82
CA ARG A 168 5.22 -3.26 1.94
C ARG A 168 5.90 -2.26 2.87
N GLN A 169 6.59 -1.26 2.32
CA GLN A 169 7.21 -0.22 3.12
C GLN A 169 6.16 0.56 3.95
N PHE A 170 5.08 1.00 3.29
CA PHE A 170 3.97 1.64 3.98
C PHE A 170 3.41 0.78 5.12
N THR A 171 3.22 -0.51 4.87
CA THR A 171 2.64 -1.42 5.87
C THR A 171 3.52 -1.53 7.11
N PHE A 172 4.83 -1.64 6.93
CA PHE A 172 5.75 -1.68 8.06
C PHE A 172 5.76 -0.35 8.83
N ASP A 173 5.82 0.78 8.11
CA ASP A 173 5.81 2.10 8.75
C ASP A 173 4.49 2.34 9.51
N GLN A 174 3.35 1.89 8.95
CA GLN A 174 2.05 1.97 9.61
C GLN A 174 2.01 1.12 10.88
N LEU A 175 2.47 -0.14 10.79
CA LEU A 175 2.52 -1.04 11.94
C LEU A 175 3.44 -0.52 13.04
N GLU A 176 4.61 -0.02 12.67
CA GLU A 176 5.56 0.58 13.61
C GLU A 176 4.97 1.83 14.27
N HIS A 177 4.31 2.69 13.50
CA HIS A 177 3.60 3.86 14.01
C HIS A 177 2.56 3.47 15.07
N MET A 178 1.71 2.50 14.76
CA MET A 178 0.69 2.01 15.70
C MET A 178 1.32 1.33 16.92
N ALA A 179 2.33 0.49 16.73
CA ALA A 179 3.02 -0.19 17.82
C ALA A 179 3.70 0.82 18.78
N SER A 180 4.32 1.86 18.24
CA SER A 180 4.96 2.91 19.05
C SER A 180 3.95 3.70 19.90
N ARG A 181 2.71 3.87 19.42
CA ARG A 181 1.62 4.49 20.19
C ARG A 181 1.12 3.60 21.31
N ARG A 182 1.08 2.28 21.09
CA ARG A 182 0.67 1.29 22.11
C ARG A 182 1.73 1.08 23.19
N ALA A 183 3.01 1.32 22.90
CA ALA A 183 4.13 1.13 23.81
C ALA A 183 5.12 2.30 23.75
N PRO A 184 4.70 3.54 24.11
CA PRO A 184 5.59 4.70 24.09
C PRO A 184 6.77 4.49 25.03
N GLY A 185 7.98 4.68 24.53
CA GLY A 185 9.23 4.55 25.31
C GLY A 185 9.97 3.21 25.16
N ARG A 186 9.60 2.40 24.20
CA ARG A 186 10.33 1.22 23.79
C ARG A 186 10.98 1.37 22.43
#